data_3349c1571184b5b5b5327ae2359bc5c8
#
_entry.id   3349c1571184b5b5b5327ae2359bc5c8
#
_cell.length_a   1.000
_cell.length_b   1.000
_cell.length_c   1.000
_cell.angle_alpha   90.00
_cell.angle_beta   90.00
_cell.angle_gamma   90.00
#
_symmetry.space_group_name_H-M   'P 1'
#
loop_
_entity.id
_entity.type
_entity.pdbx_description
1 polymer ?
#
loop_
_entity_poly.entity_id
_entity_poly.type
_entity_poly.pdbx_seq_one_letter_code
_entity_poly.pdbx_strand_id
1 'polypeptide(L)'
;MDNMFLIGADPELFIKSIYTNENVSAHDLIPGTKYEPFFVDGGAIQVDGTAAEFNINPSASKSEFLGNMSKVLDNLYERIEGNFDTVLKIDFSPTAIYEPEYFDSLPPEVKILGCEPDFNAYTKEQNLPPST
;
A
#
# COMPACT_ATOMS: atom_id res chain seq x y z
N MET A 1 -21.89 29.54 -5.15
CA MET A 1 -21.49 28.24 -5.71
C MET A 1 -20.29 27.76 -4.92
N ASP A 2 -20.49 26.73 -4.17
CA ASP A 2 -19.43 26.20 -3.33
C ASP A 2 -18.43 25.45 -4.21
N ASN A 3 -17.19 25.94 -4.23
CA ASN A 3 -16.11 25.19 -4.85
C ASN A 3 -15.82 23.97 -3.98
N MET A 4 -16.35 22.84 -4.41
CA MET A 4 -16.12 21.60 -3.70
C MET A 4 -14.79 20.99 -4.14
N PHE A 5 -13.84 20.97 -3.23
CA PHE A 5 -12.61 20.20 -3.41
C PHE A 5 -12.83 18.81 -2.82
N LEU A 6 -12.39 17.81 -3.55
CA LEU A 6 -12.34 16.44 -3.07
C LEU A 6 -10.88 16.08 -2.82
N ILE A 7 -10.62 15.47 -1.68
CA ILE A 7 -9.28 15.04 -1.27
C ILE A 7 -9.27 13.54 -1.13
N GLY A 8 -8.30 12.91 -1.76
CA GLY A 8 -8.00 11.49 -1.62
C GLY A 8 -6.63 11.26 -1.02
N ALA A 9 -6.32 10.02 -0.74
CA ALA A 9 -5.00 9.55 -0.33
C ALA A 9 -4.84 8.09 -0.73
N ASP A 10 -3.60 7.70 -0.99
CA ASP A 10 -3.21 6.33 -1.35
C ASP A 10 -1.95 5.90 -0.58
N PRO A 11 -2.04 5.78 0.76
CA PRO A 11 -0.89 5.40 1.57
C PRO A 11 -0.41 3.98 1.27
N GLU A 12 0.89 3.79 1.41
CA GLU A 12 1.56 2.48 1.35
C GLU A 12 2.10 2.12 2.72
N LEU A 13 1.88 0.88 3.12
CA LEU A 13 2.32 0.35 4.40
C LEU A 13 3.09 -0.94 4.19
N PHE A 14 4.04 -1.19 5.08
CA PHE A 14 4.76 -2.45 5.11
C PHE A 14 4.27 -3.34 6.26
N ILE A 15 4.63 -4.60 6.21
CA ILE A 15 4.23 -5.60 7.18
C ILE A 15 5.48 -6.23 7.79
N LYS A 16 5.46 -6.45 9.09
CA LYS A 16 6.53 -7.10 9.83
C LYS A 16 6.04 -8.29 10.62
N SER A 17 6.91 -9.26 10.80
CA SER A 17 6.73 -10.30 11.80
C SER A 17 6.95 -9.73 13.21
N ILE A 18 6.05 -10.03 14.14
CA ILE A 18 6.20 -9.63 15.54
C ILE A 18 7.39 -10.33 16.19
N TYR A 19 7.66 -11.57 15.82
CA TYR A 19 8.73 -12.37 16.44
C TYR A 19 10.12 -12.02 15.94
N THR A 20 10.30 -11.89 14.64
CA THR A 20 11.61 -11.66 14.04
C THR A 20 11.90 -10.20 13.78
N ASN A 21 10.85 -9.36 13.77
CA ASN A 21 10.90 -7.96 13.36
C ASN A 21 11.38 -7.77 11.89
N GLU A 22 11.31 -8.82 11.11
CA GLU A 22 11.64 -8.81 9.68
C GLU A 22 10.43 -8.41 8.85
N ASN A 23 10.68 -7.72 7.75
CA ASN A 23 9.63 -7.34 6.81
C ASN A 23 9.12 -8.57 6.03
N VAL A 24 7.81 -8.58 5.81
CA VAL A 24 7.10 -9.62 5.06
C VAL A 24 6.32 -8.94 3.95
N SER A 25 6.33 -9.53 2.76
CA SER A 25 5.54 -9.01 1.63
C SER A 25 4.04 -9.09 1.92
N ALA A 26 3.30 -8.08 1.48
CA ALA A 26 1.83 -8.08 1.53
C ALA A 26 1.19 -9.09 0.57
N HIS A 27 1.96 -9.61 -0.37
CA HIS A 27 1.53 -10.63 -1.32
C HIS A 27 0.91 -11.83 -0.57
N ASP A 28 -0.23 -12.29 -1.04
CA ASP A 28 -1.05 -13.36 -0.45
C ASP A 28 -1.62 -13.07 0.96
N LEU A 29 -1.34 -11.90 1.54
CA LEU A 29 -1.89 -11.53 2.85
C LEU A 29 -3.15 -10.67 2.75
N ILE A 30 -3.23 -9.86 1.70
CA ILE A 30 -4.40 -9.03 1.42
C ILE A 30 -4.88 -9.25 -0.01
N PRO A 31 -6.18 -9.06 -0.29
CA PRO A 31 -6.70 -9.12 -1.65
C PRO A 31 -6.40 -7.83 -2.42
N GLY A 32 -6.63 -7.88 -3.73
CA GLY A 32 -6.52 -6.73 -4.61
C GLY A 32 -5.16 -6.59 -5.26
N THR A 33 -5.18 -6.05 -6.47
CA THR A 33 -3.99 -5.72 -7.25
C THR A 33 -4.12 -4.29 -7.77
N LYS A 34 -3.05 -3.75 -8.34
CA LYS A 34 -3.07 -2.42 -8.96
C LYS A 34 -4.14 -2.29 -10.05
N TYR A 35 -4.39 -3.37 -10.78
CA TYR A 35 -5.36 -3.38 -11.89
C TYR A 35 -6.78 -3.75 -11.44
N GLU A 36 -6.89 -4.47 -10.34
CA GLU A 36 -8.17 -4.87 -9.74
C GLU A 36 -8.12 -4.62 -8.22
N PRO A 37 -8.24 -3.37 -7.78
CA PRO A 37 -8.31 -3.07 -6.35
C PRO A 37 -9.51 -3.76 -5.69
N PHE A 38 -9.34 -4.18 -4.46
CA PHE A 38 -10.41 -4.79 -3.69
C PHE A 38 -11.16 -3.71 -2.90
N PHE A 39 -12.42 -3.49 -3.24
CA PHE A 39 -13.24 -2.45 -2.60
C PHE A 39 -13.64 -2.86 -1.19
N VAL A 40 -13.49 -1.93 -0.27
CA VAL A 40 -13.89 -2.06 1.13
C VAL A 40 -14.66 -0.81 1.55
N ASP A 41 -15.25 -0.82 2.74
CA ASP A 41 -15.91 0.38 3.24
C ASP A 41 -14.89 1.51 3.40
N GLY A 42 -15.17 2.65 2.79
CA GLY A 42 -14.32 3.83 2.81
C GLY A 42 -13.28 3.95 1.70
N GLY A 43 -13.07 2.89 0.90
CA GLY A 43 -12.09 2.92 -0.19
C GLY A 43 -11.78 1.58 -0.80
N ALA A 44 -10.50 1.28 -1.00
CA ALA A 44 -10.04 0.02 -1.56
C ALA A 44 -8.65 -0.33 -1.05
N ILE A 45 -8.31 -1.60 -1.11
CA ILE A 45 -6.99 -2.13 -0.74
C ILE A 45 -6.39 -2.91 -1.90
N GLN A 46 -5.08 -2.97 -1.97
CA GLN A 46 -4.36 -3.71 -3.01
C GLN A 46 -2.94 -4.03 -2.57
N VAL A 47 -2.35 -5.00 -3.24
CA VAL A 47 -0.91 -5.27 -3.17
C VAL A 47 -0.23 -4.46 -4.27
N ASP A 48 0.78 -3.66 -3.92
CA ASP A 48 1.67 -3.01 -4.90
C ASP A 48 3.12 -3.36 -4.55
N GLY A 49 3.76 -4.14 -5.41
CA GLY A 49 5.05 -4.73 -5.08
C GLY A 49 4.95 -5.58 -3.81
N THR A 50 5.73 -5.25 -2.80
CA THR A 50 5.69 -5.91 -1.49
C THR A 50 4.84 -5.16 -0.46
N ALA A 51 4.34 -3.97 -0.81
CA ALA A 51 3.57 -3.12 0.10
C ALA A 51 2.08 -3.43 0.10
N ALA A 52 1.43 -3.13 1.21
CA ALA A 52 -0.01 -3.01 1.29
C ALA A 52 -0.37 -1.56 1.00
N GLU A 53 -0.99 -1.32 -0.12
CA GLU A 53 -1.48 0.00 -0.52
C GLU A 53 -2.98 0.07 -0.29
N PHE A 54 -3.46 1.23 0.13
CA PHE A 54 -4.88 1.48 0.14
C PHE A 54 -5.18 2.88 -0.37
N ASN A 55 -6.38 3.06 -0.90
CA ASN A 55 -6.89 4.37 -1.23
C ASN A 55 -8.21 4.60 -0.50
N ILE A 56 -8.52 5.87 -0.28
CA ILE A 56 -9.77 6.28 0.33
C ILE A 56 -10.69 6.88 -0.73
N ASN A 57 -12.00 6.79 -0.48
CA ASN A 57 -12.96 7.49 -1.29
C ASN A 57 -12.70 9.00 -1.24
N PRO A 58 -12.87 9.72 -2.36
CA PRO A 58 -12.73 11.16 -2.36
C PRO A 58 -13.62 11.81 -1.32
N SER A 59 -13.04 12.69 -0.51
CA SER A 59 -13.67 13.25 0.67
C SER A 59 -13.80 14.77 0.56
N ALA A 60 -14.99 15.28 0.88
CA ALA A 60 -15.30 16.71 0.78
C ALA A 60 -15.05 17.48 2.09
N SER A 61 -14.72 16.78 3.17
CA SER A 61 -14.46 17.37 4.49
C SER A 61 -13.36 16.62 5.22
N LYS A 62 -12.75 17.28 6.21
CA LYS A 62 -11.79 16.63 7.11
C LYS A 62 -12.41 15.42 7.83
N SER A 63 -13.63 15.55 8.30
CA SER A 63 -14.34 14.49 9.00
C SER A 63 -14.55 13.26 8.12
N GLU A 64 -14.97 13.47 6.88
CA GLU A 64 -15.14 12.40 5.90
C GLU A 64 -13.79 11.75 5.53
N PHE A 65 -12.75 12.55 5.33
CA PHE A 65 -11.40 12.07 5.06
C PHE A 65 -10.89 11.16 6.18
N LEU A 66 -10.95 11.63 7.42
CA LEU A 66 -10.51 10.85 8.58
C LEU A 66 -11.37 9.60 8.79
N GLY A 67 -12.67 9.71 8.56
CA GLY A 67 -13.60 8.57 8.66
C GLY A 67 -13.28 7.49 7.62
N ASN A 68 -13.06 7.86 6.37
CA ASN A 68 -12.68 6.92 5.32
C ASN A 68 -11.31 6.30 5.59
N MET A 69 -10.34 7.10 6.01
CA MET A 69 -9.01 6.64 6.39
C MET A 69 -9.09 5.58 7.49
N SER A 70 -9.85 5.86 8.54
CA SER A 70 -10.04 4.94 9.67
C SER A 70 -10.69 3.63 9.24
N LYS A 71 -11.73 3.68 8.43
CA LYS A 71 -12.44 2.47 7.96
C LYS A 71 -11.53 1.54 7.14
N VAL A 72 -10.78 2.09 6.20
CA VAL A 72 -9.89 1.28 5.36
C VAL A 72 -8.73 0.73 6.17
N LEU A 73 -8.15 1.55 7.03
CA LEU A 73 -7.05 1.13 7.89
C LEU A 73 -7.49 0.03 8.88
N ASP A 74 -8.68 0.16 9.48
CA ASP A 74 -9.25 -0.89 10.34
C ASP A 74 -9.43 -2.21 9.58
N ASN A 75 -9.85 -2.14 8.33
CA ASN A 75 -9.97 -3.34 7.47
C ASN A 75 -8.61 -4.02 7.27
N LEU A 76 -7.55 -3.24 7.02
CA LEU A 76 -6.20 -3.78 6.91
C LEU A 76 -5.70 -4.37 8.23
N TYR A 77 -5.93 -3.71 9.35
CA TYR A 77 -5.58 -4.23 10.67
C TYR A 77 -6.25 -5.57 10.92
N GLU A 78 -7.53 -5.67 10.64
CA GLU A 78 -8.28 -6.91 10.84
C GLU A 78 -7.74 -8.06 9.99
N ARG A 79 -7.35 -7.78 8.75
CA ARG A 79 -6.78 -8.79 7.84
C ARG A 79 -5.37 -9.21 8.20
N ILE A 80 -4.54 -8.30 8.68
CA ILE A 80 -3.12 -8.53 8.94
C ILE A 80 -2.88 -8.92 10.38
N GLU A 81 -3.41 -8.17 11.33
CA GLU A 81 -3.18 -8.37 12.76
C GLU A 81 -4.25 -9.23 13.44
N GLY A 82 -5.45 -9.26 12.87
CA GLY A 82 -6.57 -10.05 13.39
C GLY A 82 -6.54 -11.53 13.04
N ASN A 83 -5.57 -11.96 12.23
CA ASN A 83 -5.43 -13.37 11.89
C ASN A 83 -4.62 -14.09 12.99
N PHE A 84 -5.28 -14.95 13.74
CA PHE A 84 -4.70 -15.64 14.88
C PHE A 84 -3.57 -16.63 14.53
N ASP A 85 -3.49 -17.05 13.28
CA ASP A 85 -2.45 -17.96 12.81
C ASP A 85 -1.19 -17.25 12.36
N THR A 86 -1.25 -15.92 12.20
CA THR A 86 -0.12 -15.11 11.78
C THR A 86 0.25 -14.09 12.84
N VAL A 87 1.54 -13.93 13.06
CA VAL A 87 2.09 -13.02 14.05
C VAL A 87 2.67 -11.81 13.32
N LEU A 88 1.79 -11.11 12.64
CA LEU A 88 2.11 -9.99 11.77
C LEU A 88 1.59 -8.68 12.33
N LYS A 89 2.29 -7.61 12.05
CA LYS A 89 1.87 -6.24 12.36
C LYS A 89 2.08 -5.31 11.18
N ILE A 90 1.26 -4.28 11.09
CA ILE A 90 1.50 -3.17 10.17
C ILE A 90 2.65 -2.33 10.72
N ASP A 91 3.60 -2.01 9.84
CA ASP A 91 4.74 -1.15 10.14
C ASP A 91 4.57 0.17 9.38
N PHE A 92 4.59 1.28 10.13
CA PHE A 92 4.48 2.63 9.57
C PHE A 92 5.83 3.23 9.17
N SER A 93 6.91 2.46 9.20
CA SER A 93 8.19 2.91 8.66
C SER A 93 8.06 3.20 7.16
N PRO A 94 8.65 4.29 6.67
CA PRO A 94 8.58 4.64 5.24
C PRO A 94 9.44 3.73 4.35
N THR A 95 10.23 2.85 4.94
CA THR A 95 11.12 1.94 4.22
C THR A 95 11.00 0.53 4.75
N ALA A 96 11.22 -0.45 3.88
CA ALA A 96 11.29 -1.85 4.22
C ALA A 96 12.61 -2.45 3.73
N ILE A 97 13.19 -3.31 4.55
CA ILE A 97 14.39 -4.07 4.20
C ILE A 97 14.03 -5.54 4.30
N TYR A 98 14.30 -6.28 3.25
CA TYR A 98 14.03 -7.71 3.17
C TYR A 98 15.33 -8.49 3.21
N GLU A 99 15.31 -9.65 3.86
CA GLU A 99 16.40 -10.60 3.75
C GLU A 99 16.55 -11.03 2.29
N PRO A 100 17.76 -11.03 1.71
CA PRO A 100 17.97 -11.32 0.29
C PRO A 100 17.36 -12.64 -0.17
N GLU A 101 17.54 -13.70 0.61
CA GLU A 101 17.00 -15.03 0.28
C GLU A 101 15.47 -15.03 0.26
N TYR A 102 14.85 -14.33 1.22
CA TYR A 102 13.39 -14.18 1.24
C TYR A 102 12.91 -13.40 0.02
N PHE A 103 13.53 -12.25 -0.28
CA PHE A 103 13.15 -11.42 -1.42
C PHE A 103 13.29 -12.19 -2.74
N ASP A 104 14.38 -12.95 -2.90
CA ASP A 104 14.61 -13.74 -4.10
C ASP A 104 13.56 -14.84 -4.28
N SER A 105 12.98 -15.34 -3.20
CA SER A 105 11.93 -16.36 -3.23
C SER A 105 10.56 -15.83 -3.65
N LEU A 106 10.35 -14.51 -3.62
CA LEU A 106 9.08 -13.90 -3.97
C LEU A 106 8.76 -14.03 -5.47
N PRO A 107 7.48 -14.07 -5.86
CA PRO A 107 7.09 -14.07 -7.27
C PRO A 107 7.65 -12.85 -7.99
N PRO A 108 8.01 -12.97 -9.28
CA PRO A 108 8.56 -11.85 -10.04
C PRO A 108 7.69 -10.58 -10.04
N GLU A 109 6.38 -10.76 -10.06
CA GLU A 109 5.40 -9.65 -10.11
C GLU A 109 5.44 -8.75 -8.88
N VAL A 110 5.82 -9.26 -7.72
CA VAL A 110 5.92 -8.45 -6.49
C VAL A 110 7.27 -7.77 -6.32
N LYS A 111 8.24 -8.11 -7.16
CA LYS A 111 9.57 -7.49 -7.16
C LYS A 111 9.66 -6.29 -8.09
N ILE A 112 8.62 -6.02 -8.86
CA ILE A 112 8.55 -4.90 -9.79
C ILE A 112 7.98 -3.70 -9.05
N LEU A 113 8.65 -2.55 -9.15
CA LEU A 113 8.11 -1.31 -8.61
C LEU A 113 6.92 -0.85 -9.46
N GLY A 114 5.81 -0.57 -8.81
CA GLY A 114 4.52 -0.28 -9.45
C GLY A 114 4.37 1.13 -9.99
N CYS A 115 5.46 1.88 -10.15
CA CYS A 115 5.41 3.22 -10.71
C CYS A 115 6.04 3.28 -12.11
N GLU A 116 5.38 4.01 -13.01
CA GLU A 116 5.95 4.32 -14.32
C GLU A 116 6.80 5.60 -14.24
N PRO A 117 7.91 5.66 -14.98
CA PRO A 117 8.72 6.87 -15.02
C PRO A 117 7.91 8.05 -15.58
N ASP A 118 7.96 9.16 -14.91
CA ASP A 118 7.31 10.39 -15.37
C ASP A 118 8.27 11.26 -16.19
N PHE A 119 7.73 12.26 -16.86
CA PHE A 119 8.53 13.20 -17.63
C PHE A 119 9.20 14.23 -16.75
N ASN A 120 10.45 14.47 -17.03
CA ASN A 120 11.20 15.53 -16.39
C ASN A 120 10.81 16.90 -17.01
N ALA A 121 10.36 17.83 -16.20
CA ALA A 121 9.89 19.14 -16.65
C ALA A 121 11.01 19.98 -17.30
N TYR A 122 12.27 19.74 -16.95
CA TYR A 122 13.42 20.49 -17.47
C TYR A 122 13.97 19.91 -18.78
N THR A 123 14.12 18.59 -18.82
CA THR A 123 14.67 17.91 -20.01
C THR A 123 13.61 17.58 -21.04
N LYS A 124 12.35 17.52 -20.63
CA LYS A 124 11.19 17.07 -21.43
C LYS A 124 11.32 15.63 -21.94
N GLU A 125 12.16 14.88 -21.29
CA GLU A 125 12.35 13.45 -21.54
C GLU A 125 11.78 12.64 -20.38
N GLN A 126 11.42 11.40 -20.64
CA GLN A 126 10.97 10.50 -19.59
C GLN A 126 12.14 10.14 -18.68
N ASN A 127 11.93 10.21 -17.38
CA ASN A 127 12.93 9.79 -16.40
C ASN A 127 13.24 8.30 -16.55
N LEU A 128 14.40 7.89 -16.07
CA LEU A 128 14.75 6.47 -16.02
C LEU A 128 13.81 5.73 -15.07
N PRO A 129 13.50 4.46 -15.35
CA PRO A 129 12.73 3.65 -14.41
C PRO A 129 13.42 3.61 -13.05
N PRO A 130 12.66 3.56 -11.94
CA PRO A 130 13.25 3.35 -10.64
C PRO A 130 14.03 2.04 -10.64
N SER A 131 15.24 2.08 -10.11
CA SER A 131 16.09 0.90 -9.99
C SER A 131 15.90 0.24 -8.61
N THR A 132 15.85 -1.05 -8.62
CA THR A 132 15.92 -1.86 -7.40
C THR A 132 17.34 -1.93 -6.88
#